data_5a95c80add4279d21148a6f6c8d028b4
#
_entry.id   5a95c80add4279d21148a6f6c8d028b4
#
_cell.length_a   1.000
_cell.length_b   1.000
_cell.length_c   1.000
_cell.angle_alpha   90.00
_cell.angle_beta   90.00
_cell.angle_gamma   90.00
#
_symmetry.space_group_name_H-M   'P 1'
#
loop_
_entity.id
_entity.type
_entity.pdbx_description
1 polymer ?
#
loop_
_entity_poly.entity_id
_entity_poly.type
_entity_poly.pdbx_seq_one_letter_code
_entity_poly.pdbx_strand_id
1 'polypeptide(L)'
;DWTDEKNLDDLHPSEVVLPVNKKVRVRITARDVLHNFYLPHFRVKMDAVPGMPTYFIFTPTKTTEEYRQELSNYPEYQVPDPNDLEKMRWETFNYELACAELCGTGHYSMRRLVRIVSEEEYKAWLSQQQSYFLSSIRGTEDDPYKNELLDIEVKQRKLEFSDAIQKAIDATDAKEKLLRLNYVYFDAGAAKLTELSRYELDNLAESLNKYPNMTIEVGGHTDNTGDAAQNLTLSSERARAVKDYLVGKGIAASRLQAVGYGQNQPADTNDTEAGREKNRRTEFKILTQ
;
A
#
# COMPACT_ATOMS: atom_id res chain seq x y z
N ASP A 1 -1.61 10.09 -18.68
CA ASP A 1 -2.11 9.05 -19.58
C ASP A 1 -1.99 7.68 -18.90
N TRP A 2 -3.12 7.06 -18.55
CA TRP A 2 -3.18 5.80 -17.81
C TRP A 2 -3.00 4.57 -18.71
N THR A 3 -2.95 4.74 -20.02
CA THR A 3 -2.60 3.66 -20.95
C THR A 3 -1.10 3.39 -21.04
N ASP A 4 -0.26 4.27 -20.48
CA ASP A 4 1.17 4.03 -20.31
C ASP A 4 1.43 3.37 -18.94
N GLU A 5 1.81 2.11 -18.94
CA GLU A 5 2.08 1.31 -17.74
C GLU A 5 3.12 1.95 -16.80
N LYS A 6 3.99 2.83 -17.32
CA LYS A 6 4.98 3.57 -16.53
C LYS A 6 4.38 4.59 -15.58
N ASN A 7 3.12 4.97 -15.77
CA ASN A 7 2.43 5.92 -14.91
C ASN A 7 1.59 5.22 -13.82
N LEU A 8 1.49 3.89 -13.84
CA LEU A 8 0.63 3.15 -12.92
C LEU A 8 1.17 3.14 -11.49
N ASP A 9 2.48 3.32 -11.30
CA ASP A 9 3.13 3.37 -9.98
C ASP A 9 3.42 4.80 -9.49
N ASP A 10 2.96 5.82 -10.22
CA ASP A 10 3.12 7.23 -9.85
C ASP A 10 2.43 7.55 -8.52
N LEU A 11 3.14 8.23 -7.64
CA LEU A 11 2.63 8.70 -6.36
C LEU A 11 2.24 10.17 -6.45
N HIS A 12 1.12 10.56 -5.79
CA HIS A 12 0.69 11.95 -5.65
C HIS A 12 0.60 12.36 -4.17
N PRO A 13 1.69 12.32 -3.42
CA PRO A 13 1.67 12.65 -2.00
C PRO A 13 1.44 14.14 -1.76
N SER A 14 0.94 14.48 -0.57
CA SER A 14 0.73 15.87 -0.14
C SER A 14 2.04 16.60 0.18
N GLU A 15 3.09 15.86 0.52
CA GLU A 15 4.45 16.35 0.76
C GLU A 15 5.47 15.65 -0.14
N VAL A 16 6.58 16.29 -0.42
CA VAL A 16 7.70 15.69 -1.14
C VAL A 16 8.70 15.12 -0.14
N VAL A 17 8.82 13.80 -0.08
CA VAL A 17 9.80 13.12 0.79
C VAL A 17 10.96 12.59 -0.04
N LEU A 18 12.19 12.91 0.34
CA LEU A 18 13.39 12.54 -0.40
C LEU A 18 14.46 11.95 0.53
N PRO A 19 15.21 10.94 0.10
CA PRO A 19 16.29 10.37 0.88
C PRO A 19 17.55 11.27 0.84
N VAL A 20 18.19 11.45 1.98
CA VAL A 20 19.49 12.16 2.08
C VAL A 20 20.57 11.41 1.31
N ASN A 21 21.55 12.15 0.76
CA ASN A 21 22.70 11.63 0.02
C ASN A 21 22.35 10.79 -1.24
N LYS A 22 21.12 10.85 -1.70
CA LYS A 22 20.72 10.21 -2.96
C LYS A 22 20.51 11.25 -4.06
N LYS A 23 20.89 10.89 -5.27
CA LYS A 23 20.70 11.74 -6.45
C LYS A 23 19.21 11.76 -6.84
N VAL A 24 18.63 12.95 -6.86
CA VAL A 24 17.25 13.21 -7.25
C VAL A 24 17.22 13.84 -8.62
N ARG A 25 16.47 13.27 -9.55
CA ARG A 25 16.19 13.86 -10.86
C ARG A 25 14.77 14.41 -10.87
N VAL A 26 14.63 15.69 -11.14
CA VAL A 26 13.35 16.36 -11.29
C VAL A 26 13.10 16.61 -12.77
N ARG A 27 11.97 16.13 -13.28
CA ARG A 27 11.44 16.54 -14.59
C ARG A 27 10.40 17.63 -14.36
N ILE A 28 10.56 18.75 -15.03
CA ILE A 28 9.73 19.93 -14.85
C ILE A 28 8.96 20.19 -16.14
N THR A 29 7.65 20.35 -16.04
CA THR A 29 6.76 20.67 -17.16
C THR A 29 5.57 21.46 -16.65
N ALA A 30 4.96 22.29 -17.47
CA ALA A 30 3.71 22.99 -17.21
C ALA A 30 2.66 22.56 -18.25
N ARG A 31 1.38 22.62 -17.87
CA ARG A 31 0.24 22.27 -18.73
C ARG A 31 -0.43 23.50 -19.34
N ASP A 32 -0.45 24.60 -18.60
CA ASP A 32 -1.26 25.81 -18.90
C ASP A 32 -0.39 27.03 -19.19
N VAL A 33 0.19 27.64 -18.16
CA VAL A 33 0.98 28.86 -18.26
C VAL A 33 2.39 28.63 -17.74
N LEU A 34 3.23 29.65 -17.79
CA LEU A 34 4.57 29.63 -17.20
C LEU A 34 4.45 29.53 -15.67
N HIS A 35 5.12 28.55 -15.11
CA HIS A 35 5.34 28.36 -13.68
C HIS A 35 6.83 28.32 -13.38
N ASN A 36 7.17 28.16 -12.10
CA ASN A 36 8.56 28.02 -11.70
C ASN A 36 8.70 26.97 -10.61
N PHE A 37 9.66 26.07 -10.78
CA PHE A 37 10.08 25.12 -9.76
C PHE A 37 11.14 25.79 -8.90
N TYR A 38 10.77 26.21 -7.70
CA TYR A 38 11.64 26.95 -6.80
C TYR A 38 11.82 26.24 -5.45
N LEU A 39 13.07 25.89 -5.16
CA LEU A 39 13.52 25.36 -3.87
C LEU A 39 14.47 26.39 -3.23
N PRO A 40 13.94 27.33 -2.43
CA PRO A 40 14.74 28.45 -1.89
C PRO A 40 15.96 28.00 -1.10
N HIS A 41 15.79 27.02 -0.23
CA HIS A 41 16.84 26.49 0.65
C HIS A 41 17.92 25.69 -0.08
N PHE A 42 17.62 25.19 -1.29
CA PHE A 42 18.58 24.52 -2.18
C PHE A 42 19.18 25.47 -3.21
N ARG A 43 18.76 26.74 -3.21
CA ARG A 43 19.16 27.78 -4.20
C ARG A 43 18.89 27.36 -5.64
N VAL A 44 17.78 26.66 -5.85
CA VAL A 44 17.33 26.18 -7.15
C VAL A 44 16.11 26.93 -7.61
N LYS A 45 16.16 27.41 -8.81
CA LYS A 45 15.02 28.02 -9.51
C LYS A 45 15.09 27.63 -10.99
N MET A 46 14.01 27.07 -11.52
CA MET A 46 13.91 26.66 -12.91
C MET A 46 12.50 26.82 -13.45
N ASP A 47 12.35 27.42 -14.61
CA ASP A 47 11.05 27.68 -15.21
C ASP A 47 10.42 26.38 -15.72
N ALA A 48 9.10 26.28 -15.51
CA ALA A 48 8.23 25.24 -16.04
C ALA A 48 7.45 25.82 -17.21
N VAL A 49 7.89 25.54 -18.42
CA VAL A 49 7.36 26.10 -19.66
C VAL A 49 6.42 25.10 -20.32
N PRO A 50 5.21 25.49 -20.74
CA PRO A 50 4.30 24.60 -21.48
C PRO A 50 4.96 24.07 -22.75
N GLY A 51 4.86 22.74 -22.95
CA GLY A 51 5.41 22.06 -24.13
C GLY A 51 6.95 21.89 -24.12
N MET A 52 7.68 22.43 -23.14
CA MET A 52 9.14 22.33 -23.06
C MET A 52 9.57 21.67 -21.72
N PRO A 53 9.67 20.35 -21.65
CA PRO A 53 10.14 19.68 -20.44
C PRO A 53 11.62 19.99 -20.18
N THR A 54 11.90 20.40 -18.93
CA THR A 54 13.26 20.63 -18.45
C THR A 54 13.63 19.63 -17.37
N TYR A 55 14.91 19.54 -17.04
CA TYR A 55 15.42 18.59 -16.05
C TYR A 55 16.40 19.27 -15.11
N PHE A 56 16.29 18.88 -13.86
CA PHE A 56 17.20 19.31 -12.81
C PHE A 56 17.65 18.09 -12.00
N ILE A 57 18.91 18.08 -11.57
CA ILE A 57 19.47 17.00 -10.76
C ILE A 57 20.17 17.60 -9.55
N PHE A 58 19.87 17.10 -8.36
CA PHE A 58 20.52 17.49 -7.13
C PHE A 58 20.65 16.32 -6.14
N THR A 59 21.46 16.53 -5.12
CA THR A 59 21.63 15.56 -4.03
C THR A 59 21.45 16.30 -2.70
N PRO A 60 20.38 16.02 -1.92
CA PRO A 60 20.27 16.58 -0.58
C PRO A 60 21.38 16.05 0.32
N THR A 61 22.06 16.92 1.05
CA THR A 61 23.22 16.54 1.88
C THR A 61 22.95 16.50 3.36
N LYS A 62 21.80 17.02 3.81
CA LYS A 62 21.36 17.03 5.20
C LYS A 62 19.89 16.63 5.27
N THR A 63 19.52 15.87 6.30
CA THR A 63 18.11 15.63 6.63
C THR A 63 17.46 16.93 7.13
N THR A 64 16.12 16.97 7.11
CA THR A 64 15.37 18.09 7.68
C THR A 64 15.69 18.27 9.16
N GLU A 65 15.85 17.19 9.90
CA GLU A 65 16.16 17.24 11.32
C GLU A 65 17.59 17.74 11.59
N GLU A 66 18.59 17.27 10.85
CA GLU A 66 19.95 17.80 10.94
C GLU A 66 20.01 19.31 10.67
N TYR A 67 19.23 19.78 9.69
CA TYR A 67 19.18 21.20 9.38
C TYR A 67 18.42 22.00 10.44
N ARG A 68 17.37 21.46 11.05
CA ARG A 68 16.73 22.06 12.24
C ARG A 68 17.72 22.27 13.38
N GLN A 69 18.52 21.25 13.68
CA GLN A 69 19.55 21.34 14.73
C GLN A 69 20.61 22.43 14.41
N GLU A 70 20.96 22.60 13.15
CA GLU A 70 21.84 23.68 12.72
C GLU A 70 21.17 25.06 12.92
N LEU A 71 19.90 25.19 12.52
CA LEU A 71 19.13 26.44 12.69
C LEU A 71 18.96 26.85 14.15
N SER A 72 18.94 25.91 15.08
CA SER A 72 18.85 26.20 16.51
C SER A 72 20.02 27.06 17.02
N ASN A 73 21.12 27.16 16.28
CA ASN A 73 22.25 28.02 16.62
C ASN A 73 22.12 29.47 16.14
N TYR A 74 21.06 29.77 15.35
CA TYR A 74 20.85 31.12 14.81
C TYR A 74 19.78 31.87 15.59
N PRO A 75 20.07 33.09 16.11
CA PRO A 75 19.11 33.84 16.93
C PRO A 75 17.75 34.09 16.28
N GLU A 76 17.70 34.28 14.97
CA GLU A 76 16.48 34.51 14.20
C GLU A 76 15.55 33.29 14.15
N TYR A 77 16.05 32.10 14.48
CA TYR A 77 15.27 30.86 14.59
C TYR A 77 14.97 30.46 16.04
N GLN A 78 15.57 31.12 17.02
CA GLN A 78 15.34 30.90 18.46
C GLN A 78 14.15 31.74 18.98
N VAL A 79 13.21 32.09 18.12
CA VAL A 79 12.00 32.82 18.47
C VAL A 79 10.78 31.91 18.23
N PRO A 80 9.67 32.13 18.95
CA PRO A 80 8.45 31.34 18.74
C PRO A 80 7.98 31.38 17.28
N ASP A 81 7.47 30.24 16.78
CA ASP A 81 6.86 30.19 15.47
C ASP A 81 5.53 30.97 15.50
N PRO A 82 5.25 31.85 14.54
CA PRO A 82 3.99 32.59 14.48
C PRO A 82 2.73 31.71 14.35
N ASN A 83 2.89 30.47 13.86
CA ASN A 83 1.79 29.52 13.66
C ASN A 83 1.68 28.50 14.81
N ASP A 84 2.71 28.38 15.66
CA ASP A 84 2.77 27.45 16.80
C ASP A 84 3.64 28.07 17.90
N LEU A 85 3.02 28.90 18.75
CA LEU A 85 3.71 29.67 19.79
C LEU A 85 4.37 28.79 20.88
N GLU A 86 4.06 27.50 20.91
CA GLU A 86 4.68 26.53 21.85
C GLU A 86 6.03 26.00 21.33
N LYS A 87 6.35 26.24 20.05
CA LYS A 87 7.57 25.79 19.40
C LYS A 87 8.38 26.96 18.86
N MET A 88 9.69 26.75 18.79
CA MET A 88 10.60 27.68 18.14
C MET A 88 10.59 27.49 16.62
N ARG A 89 10.94 28.53 15.87
CA ARG A 89 10.98 28.47 14.41
C ARG A 89 11.91 27.37 13.86
N TRP A 90 12.99 27.04 14.56
CA TRP A 90 13.86 25.93 14.13
C TRP A 90 13.19 24.58 14.26
N GLU A 91 12.31 24.36 15.25
CA GLU A 91 11.61 23.08 15.47
C GLU A 91 10.55 22.83 14.41
N THR A 92 9.89 23.89 13.94
CA THR A 92 8.82 23.81 12.93
C THR A 92 9.32 23.95 11.50
N PHE A 93 10.62 24.25 11.32
CA PHE A 93 11.20 24.43 10.00
C PHE A 93 10.97 23.22 9.09
N ASN A 94 10.56 23.49 7.84
CA ASN A 94 10.54 22.52 6.76
C ASN A 94 11.11 23.16 5.50
N TYR A 95 11.74 22.35 4.67
CA TYR A 95 12.04 22.80 3.30
C TYR A 95 10.74 22.97 2.51
N GLU A 96 10.80 23.83 1.50
CA GLU A 96 9.64 24.16 0.69
C GLU A 96 9.97 24.11 -0.79
N LEU A 97 9.00 23.63 -1.55
CA LEU A 97 8.88 23.80 -2.98
C LEU A 97 7.76 24.80 -3.25
N ALA A 98 8.01 25.85 -4.01
CA ALA A 98 7.04 26.87 -4.34
C ALA A 98 7.10 27.22 -5.85
N CYS A 99 6.02 27.87 -6.32
CA CYS A 99 6.06 28.58 -7.59
C CYS A 99 6.56 30.00 -7.33
N ALA A 100 7.57 30.45 -8.09
CA ALA A 100 8.13 31.79 -8.01
C ALA A 100 7.88 32.63 -9.29
N GLU A 101 6.91 32.20 -10.12
CA GLU A 101 6.45 32.91 -11.34
C GLU A 101 4.97 33.24 -11.21
N LEU A 102 4.58 34.46 -11.49
CA LEU A 102 3.19 34.91 -11.39
C LEU A 102 2.34 34.18 -12.46
N CYS A 103 1.62 33.15 -12.04
CA CYS A 103 0.93 32.21 -12.91
C CYS A 103 -0.61 32.23 -12.77
N GLY A 104 -1.19 33.20 -12.06
CA GLY A 104 -2.64 33.37 -11.93
C GLY A 104 -3.14 33.41 -10.48
N THR A 105 -4.44 33.31 -10.30
CA THR A 105 -5.10 33.47 -9.00
C THR A 105 -4.70 32.44 -7.94
N GLY A 106 -4.28 31.24 -8.35
CA GLY A 106 -3.81 30.17 -7.46
C GLY A 106 -2.32 30.22 -7.13
N HIS A 107 -1.57 31.21 -7.62
CA HIS A 107 -0.11 31.29 -7.46
C HIS A 107 0.36 31.18 -6.00
N TYR A 108 -0.28 31.89 -5.09
CA TYR A 108 0.08 31.89 -3.66
C TYR A 108 -0.08 30.54 -2.96
N SER A 109 -0.91 29.66 -3.49
CA SER A 109 -1.20 28.33 -2.93
C SER A 109 -0.35 27.21 -3.54
N MET A 110 0.47 27.51 -4.55
CA MET A 110 1.37 26.56 -5.20
C MET A 110 2.63 26.31 -4.37
N ARG A 111 2.42 25.63 -3.25
CA ARG A 111 3.45 25.34 -2.26
C ARG A 111 3.31 23.91 -1.77
N ARG A 112 4.45 23.24 -1.56
CA ARG A 112 4.55 21.90 -0.97
C ARG A 112 5.68 21.86 0.03
N LEU A 113 5.48 21.13 1.11
CA LEU A 113 6.56 20.83 2.04
C LEU A 113 7.50 19.79 1.41
N VAL A 114 8.78 19.94 1.67
CA VAL A 114 9.83 19.00 1.27
C VAL A 114 10.54 18.53 2.52
N ARG A 115 10.52 17.22 2.74
CA ARG A 115 11.16 16.59 3.89
C ARG A 115 12.29 15.69 3.40
N ILE A 116 13.49 15.95 3.89
CA ILE A 116 14.67 15.11 3.63
C ILE A 116 14.85 14.20 4.83
N VAL A 117 14.90 12.89 4.57
CA VAL A 117 14.92 11.85 5.59
C VAL A 117 16.05 10.85 5.38
N SER A 118 16.32 9.97 6.34
CA SER A 118 17.22 8.83 6.17
C SER A 118 16.70 7.86 5.10
N GLU A 119 17.57 6.97 4.61
CA GLU A 119 17.16 5.96 3.62
C GLU A 119 16.14 4.98 4.21
N GLU A 120 16.28 4.63 5.48
CA GLU A 120 15.36 3.76 6.21
C GLU A 120 13.97 4.41 6.35
N GLU A 121 13.92 5.65 6.79
CA GLU A 121 12.66 6.41 6.90
C GLU A 121 12.00 6.61 5.53
N TYR A 122 12.79 6.85 4.48
CA TYR A 122 12.27 6.96 3.12
C TYR A 122 11.62 5.64 2.66
N LYS A 123 12.27 4.50 2.91
CA LYS A 123 11.72 3.19 2.57
C LYS A 123 10.44 2.88 3.37
N ALA A 124 10.44 3.22 4.66
CA ALA A 124 9.26 3.07 5.51
C ALA A 124 8.09 3.96 5.04
N TRP A 125 8.37 5.21 4.69
CA TRP A 125 7.37 6.11 4.11
C TRP A 125 6.87 5.59 2.76
N LEU A 126 7.76 5.17 1.87
CA LEU A 126 7.42 4.69 0.53
C LEU A 126 6.53 3.43 0.59
N SER A 127 6.79 2.53 1.53
CA SER A 127 5.98 1.31 1.71
C SER A 127 4.54 1.59 2.16
N GLN A 128 4.27 2.76 2.71
CA GLN A 128 2.93 3.20 3.11
C GLN A 128 2.19 3.96 2.00
N GLN A 129 2.88 4.29 0.90
CA GLN A 129 2.26 5.00 -0.20
C GLN A 129 1.54 4.04 -1.13
N GLN A 130 0.43 4.51 -1.65
CA GLN A 130 -0.31 3.84 -2.71
C GLN A 130 -0.20 4.66 -4.00
N SER A 131 -0.12 4.00 -5.16
CA SER A 131 -0.10 4.73 -6.42
C SER A 131 -1.41 5.51 -6.61
N TYR A 132 -1.32 6.63 -7.32
CA TYR A 132 -2.50 7.43 -7.64
C TYR A 132 -3.47 6.65 -8.54
N PHE A 133 -2.94 5.82 -9.44
CA PHE A 133 -3.77 4.96 -10.27
C PHE A 133 -4.63 4.02 -9.41
N LEU A 134 -4.01 3.28 -8.48
CA LEU A 134 -4.73 2.32 -7.63
C LEU A 134 -5.70 3.00 -6.66
N SER A 135 -5.36 4.18 -6.14
CA SER A 135 -6.19 4.88 -5.15
C SER A 135 -7.33 5.70 -5.73
N SER A 136 -7.23 6.13 -6.99
CA SER A 136 -8.14 7.15 -7.55
C SER A 136 -8.70 6.83 -8.93
N ILE A 137 -8.06 5.94 -9.71
CA ILE A 137 -8.46 5.62 -11.08
C ILE A 137 -8.98 4.19 -11.19
N ARG A 138 -8.34 3.25 -10.49
CA ARG A 138 -8.67 1.82 -10.54
C ARG A 138 -10.15 1.58 -10.25
N GLY A 139 -10.85 0.87 -11.15
CA GLY A 139 -12.28 0.56 -11.04
C GLY A 139 -13.23 1.69 -11.43
N THR A 140 -12.73 2.89 -11.80
CA THR A 140 -13.55 4.00 -12.32
C THR A 140 -13.81 3.87 -13.82
N GLU A 141 -14.55 4.80 -14.41
CA GLU A 141 -14.76 4.84 -15.87
C GLU A 141 -13.48 5.09 -16.66
N ASP A 142 -12.52 5.79 -16.06
CA ASP A 142 -11.24 6.14 -16.65
C ASP A 142 -10.17 5.03 -16.54
N ASP A 143 -10.49 3.89 -15.91
CA ASP A 143 -9.60 2.74 -15.79
C ASP A 143 -9.54 1.94 -17.10
N PRO A 144 -8.44 1.96 -17.86
CA PRO A 144 -8.30 1.20 -19.10
C PRO A 144 -8.12 -0.31 -18.87
N TYR A 145 -7.82 -0.74 -17.65
CA TYR A 145 -7.47 -2.13 -17.28
C TYR A 145 -8.53 -2.81 -16.41
N LYS A 146 -9.81 -2.43 -16.52
CA LYS A 146 -10.92 -2.88 -15.62
C LYS A 146 -10.98 -4.37 -15.32
N ASN A 147 -10.58 -5.22 -16.27
CA ASN A 147 -10.71 -6.68 -16.19
C ASN A 147 -9.36 -7.40 -16.12
N GLU A 148 -8.27 -6.66 -15.96
CA GLU A 148 -6.92 -7.19 -15.93
C GLU A 148 -6.34 -7.05 -14.51
N LEU A 149 -5.55 -8.03 -14.07
CA LEU A 149 -4.76 -7.92 -12.86
C LEU A 149 -3.38 -7.37 -13.25
N LEU A 150 -3.05 -6.20 -12.71
CA LEU A 150 -1.81 -5.52 -13.02
C LEU A 150 -0.65 -5.97 -12.14
N ASP A 151 0.57 -5.95 -12.66
CA ASP A 151 1.78 -6.30 -11.91
C ASP A 151 1.96 -5.43 -10.63
N ILE A 152 1.53 -4.18 -10.67
CA ILE A 152 1.55 -3.30 -9.51
C ILE A 152 0.59 -3.78 -8.41
N GLU A 153 -0.59 -4.29 -8.76
CA GLU A 153 -1.53 -4.88 -7.80
C GLU A 153 -0.97 -6.17 -7.19
N VAL A 154 -0.35 -7.02 -8.01
CA VAL A 154 0.30 -8.25 -7.54
C VAL A 154 1.40 -7.93 -6.53
N LYS A 155 2.25 -6.94 -6.82
CA LYS A 155 3.31 -6.48 -5.91
C LYS A 155 2.76 -5.93 -4.61
N GLN A 156 1.72 -5.10 -4.68
CA GLN A 156 1.09 -4.52 -3.49
C GLN A 156 0.44 -5.59 -2.61
N ARG A 157 -0.33 -6.52 -3.21
CA ARG A 157 -0.93 -7.65 -2.50
C ARG A 157 0.11 -8.52 -1.80
N LYS A 158 1.27 -8.72 -2.43
CA LYS A 158 2.39 -9.48 -1.84
C LYS A 158 2.95 -8.77 -0.60
N LEU A 159 3.12 -7.46 -0.63
CA LEU A 159 3.59 -6.67 0.51
C LEU A 159 2.57 -6.70 1.65
N GLU A 160 1.30 -6.40 1.37
CA GLU A 160 0.20 -6.43 2.35
C GLU A 160 0.09 -7.80 3.04
N PHE A 161 0.20 -8.87 2.25
CA PHE A 161 0.15 -10.24 2.76
C PHE A 161 1.36 -10.57 3.65
N SER A 162 2.57 -10.16 3.24
CA SER A 162 3.79 -10.34 4.02
C SER A 162 3.71 -9.63 5.39
N ASP A 163 3.22 -8.39 5.41
CA ASP A 163 3.02 -7.61 6.63
C ASP A 163 1.96 -8.23 7.54
N ALA A 164 0.86 -8.71 6.95
CA ALA A 164 -0.21 -9.37 7.69
C ALA A 164 0.28 -10.67 8.36
N ILE A 165 1.02 -11.50 7.63
CA ILE A 165 1.64 -12.72 8.19
C ILE A 165 2.62 -12.38 9.30
N GLN A 166 3.51 -11.39 9.13
CA GLN A 166 4.46 -11.02 10.17
C GLN A 166 3.75 -10.58 11.44
N LYS A 167 2.72 -9.74 11.33
CA LYS A 167 1.88 -9.35 12.47
C LYS A 167 1.23 -10.54 13.16
N ALA A 168 0.71 -11.50 12.39
CA ALA A 168 0.08 -12.69 12.96
C ALA A 168 1.09 -13.64 13.63
N ILE A 169 2.33 -13.69 13.16
CA ILE A 169 3.44 -14.43 13.79
C ILE A 169 3.79 -13.78 15.12
N ASP A 170 3.91 -12.47 15.17
CA ASP A 170 4.28 -11.71 16.38
C ASP A 170 3.13 -11.64 17.40
N ALA A 171 1.90 -11.97 16.99
CA ALA A 171 0.71 -11.91 17.82
C ALA A 171 0.71 -12.94 18.95
N THR A 172 0.24 -12.52 20.11
CA THR A 172 0.01 -13.39 21.28
C THR A 172 -1.43 -13.86 21.39
N ASP A 173 -2.38 -13.09 20.86
CA ASP A 173 -3.82 -13.43 20.85
C ASP A 173 -4.14 -14.38 19.69
N ALA A 174 -4.91 -15.42 20.00
CA ALA A 174 -5.36 -16.40 19.00
C ALA A 174 -6.25 -15.80 17.89
N LYS A 175 -6.93 -14.68 18.15
CA LYS A 175 -7.74 -13.97 17.16
C LYS A 175 -6.88 -13.23 16.13
N GLU A 176 -5.75 -12.71 16.56
CA GLU A 176 -4.80 -12.00 15.68
C GLU A 176 -3.99 -12.96 14.79
N LYS A 177 -4.01 -14.27 15.12
CA LYS A 177 -3.42 -15.35 14.31
C LYS A 177 -4.32 -15.85 13.18
N LEU A 178 -5.51 -15.26 13.03
CA LEU A 178 -6.48 -15.55 11.99
C LEU A 178 -6.38 -14.51 10.89
N LEU A 179 -6.05 -14.95 9.66
CA LEU A 179 -5.91 -14.07 8.49
C LEU A 179 -6.92 -14.48 7.42
N ARG A 180 -7.62 -13.47 6.88
CA ARG A 180 -8.49 -13.64 5.73
C ARG A 180 -7.64 -13.66 4.45
N LEU A 181 -7.96 -14.61 3.56
CA LEU A 181 -7.44 -14.65 2.19
C LEU A 181 -8.36 -13.80 1.30
N ASN A 182 -7.99 -12.52 1.11
CA ASN A 182 -8.88 -11.54 0.49
C ASN A 182 -9.08 -11.73 -1.02
N TYR A 183 -8.15 -12.42 -1.66
CA TYR A 183 -8.12 -12.59 -3.13
C TYR A 183 -8.22 -14.06 -3.56
N VAL A 184 -8.74 -14.92 -2.69
CA VAL A 184 -9.04 -16.31 -3.02
C VAL A 184 -10.49 -16.43 -3.47
N TYR A 185 -10.67 -16.65 -4.76
CA TYR A 185 -11.97 -16.74 -5.41
C TYR A 185 -12.19 -18.15 -5.99
N PHE A 186 -13.45 -18.56 -6.01
CA PHE A 186 -13.89 -19.82 -6.60
C PHE A 186 -14.92 -19.57 -7.68
N ASP A 187 -15.04 -20.49 -8.62
CA ASP A 187 -16.16 -20.49 -9.56
C ASP A 187 -17.49 -20.55 -8.79
N ALA A 188 -18.56 -19.97 -9.33
CA ALA A 188 -19.86 -19.91 -8.67
C ALA A 188 -20.39 -21.32 -8.31
N GLY A 189 -20.74 -21.54 -7.05
CA GLY A 189 -21.26 -22.83 -6.58
C GLY A 189 -20.25 -23.99 -6.60
N ALA A 190 -18.98 -23.74 -6.86
CA ALA A 190 -17.93 -24.74 -6.98
C ALA A 190 -16.75 -24.51 -6.01
N ALA A 191 -15.88 -25.52 -5.92
CA ALA A 191 -14.63 -25.45 -5.17
C ALA A 191 -13.40 -25.30 -6.11
N LYS A 192 -13.63 -24.95 -7.37
CA LYS A 192 -12.56 -24.72 -8.33
C LYS A 192 -11.98 -23.31 -8.16
N LEU A 193 -10.69 -23.26 -7.83
CA LEU A 193 -9.94 -22.02 -7.69
C LEU A 193 -9.80 -21.28 -9.03
N THR A 194 -10.03 -19.97 -9.02
CA THR A 194 -9.76 -19.13 -10.18
C THR A 194 -8.26 -18.87 -10.35
N GLU A 195 -7.84 -18.41 -11.54
CA GLU A 195 -6.44 -18.06 -11.80
C GLU A 195 -5.94 -16.93 -10.88
N LEU A 196 -6.79 -15.95 -10.60
CA LEU A 196 -6.48 -14.82 -9.72
C LEU A 196 -6.14 -15.25 -8.29
N SER A 197 -6.74 -16.36 -7.82
CA SER A 197 -6.46 -16.91 -6.50
C SER A 197 -5.04 -17.43 -6.33
N ARG A 198 -4.38 -17.80 -7.44
CA ARG A 198 -3.03 -18.38 -7.40
C ARG A 198 -2.00 -17.43 -6.82
N TYR A 199 -2.10 -16.13 -7.11
CA TYR A 199 -1.13 -15.14 -6.61
C TYR A 199 -1.11 -15.08 -5.08
N GLU A 200 -2.26 -15.08 -4.43
CA GLU A 200 -2.32 -15.05 -2.96
C GLU A 200 -1.91 -16.38 -2.35
N LEU A 201 -2.31 -17.48 -2.95
CA LEU A 201 -1.90 -18.82 -2.51
C LEU A 201 -0.40 -19.07 -2.71
N ASP A 202 0.21 -18.49 -3.74
CA ASP A 202 1.67 -18.54 -3.93
C ASP A 202 2.39 -17.73 -2.84
N ASN A 203 1.88 -16.57 -2.46
CA ASN A 203 2.40 -15.79 -1.34
C ASN A 203 2.29 -16.56 0.00
N LEU A 204 1.20 -17.30 0.21
CA LEU A 204 1.03 -18.16 1.37
C LEU A 204 2.02 -19.33 1.35
N ALA A 205 2.23 -19.97 0.19
CA ALA A 205 3.21 -21.03 0.03
C ALA A 205 4.65 -20.53 0.29
N GLU A 206 5.03 -19.37 -0.25
CA GLU A 206 6.32 -18.72 0.04
C GLU A 206 6.52 -18.50 1.54
N SER A 207 5.48 -18.00 2.23
CA SER A 207 5.52 -17.75 3.66
C SER A 207 5.66 -19.04 4.46
N LEU A 208 4.94 -20.10 4.09
CA LEU A 208 5.05 -21.42 4.72
C LEU A 208 6.44 -22.04 4.49
N ASN A 209 7.09 -21.79 3.37
CA ASN A 209 8.46 -22.21 3.11
C ASN A 209 9.48 -21.42 3.95
N LYS A 210 9.24 -20.12 4.16
CA LYS A 210 10.07 -19.26 5.03
C LYS A 210 10.01 -19.69 6.50
N TYR A 211 8.85 -20.22 6.94
CA TYR A 211 8.62 -20.68 8.31
C TYR A 211 8.31 -22.19 8.34
N PRO A 212 9.33 -23.06 8.29
CA PRO A 212 9.14 -24.50 8.07
C PRO A 212 8.40 -25.23 9.19
N ASN A 213 8.39 -24.69 10.41
CA ASN A 213 7.67 -25.26 11.56
C ASN A 213 6.21 -24.78 11.65
N MET A 214 5.84 -23.76 10.87
CA MET A 214 4.48 -23.22 10.91
C MET A 214 3.48 -24.23 10.39
N THR A 215 2.43 -24.47 11.17
CA THR A 215 1.27 -25.24 10.74
C THR A 215 0.05 -24.33 10.70
N ILE A 216 -0.83 -24.53 9.75
CA ILE A 216 -2.03 -23.72 9.57
C ILE A 216 -3.28 -24.57 9.42
N GLU A 217 -4.41 -24.02 9.82
CA GLU A 217 -5.74 -24.46 9.47
C GLU A 217 -6.31 -23.52 8.40
N VAL A 218 -6.78 -24.08 7.29
CA VAL A 218 -7.52 -23.34 6.25
C VAL A 218 -9.00 -23.53 6.51
N GLY A 219 -9.69 -22.42 6.78
CA GLY A 219 -11.12 -22.37 7.03
C GLY A 219 -11.92 -21.90 5.81
N GLY A 220 -12.94 -22.65 5.43
CA GLY A 220 -13.89 -22.25 4.39
C GLY A 220 -15.22 -21.82 5.00
N HIS A 221 -15.81 -20.72 4.51
CA HIS A 221 -17.08 -20.17 5.01
C HIS A 221 -18.03 -19.85 3.86
N THR A 222 -19.33 -19.89 4.15
CA THR A 222 -20.40 -19.45 3.25
C THR A 222 -21.27 -18.39 3.94
N ASP A 223 -22.11 -17.72 3.18
CA ASP A 223 -23.28 -17.05 3.71
C ASP A 223 -24.36 -18.08 4.07
N ASN A 224 -25.53 -17.61 4.52
CA ASN A 224 -26.69 -18.46 4.90
C ASN A 224 -27.64 -18.74 3.72
N THR A 225 -27.24 -18.47 2.48
CA THR A 225 -28.09 -18.72 1.31
C THR A 225 -28.08 -20.21 0.98
N GLY A 226 -29.25 -20.82 0.86
CA GLY A 226 -29.39 -22.23 0.50
C GLY A 226 -29.40 -23.19 1.68
N ASP A 227 -29.11 -24.45 1.42
CA ASP A 227 -29.15 -25.53 2.43
C ASP A 227 -27.87 -25.57 3.26
N ALA A 228 -28.04 -25.68 4.59
CA ALA A 228 -26.89 -25.64 5.53
C ALA A 228 -25.93 -26.82 5.37
N ALA A 229 -26.43 -28.02 5.03
CA ALA A 229 -25.57 -29.17 4.81
C ALA A 229 -24.77 -29.04 3.48
N GLN A 230 -25.40 -28.49 2.46
CA GLN A 230 -24.70 -28.16 1.20
C GLN A 230 -23.65 -27.10 1.41
N ASN A 231 -23.94 -26.07 2.20
CA ASN A 231 -22.99 -25.01 2.56
C ASN A 231 -21.78 -25.56 3.34
N LEU A 232 -22.02 -26.50 4.26
CA LEU A 232 -20.95 -27.18 4.99
C LEU A 232 -20.06 -28.01 4.06
N THR A 233 -20.67 -28.74 3.14
CA THR A 233 -19.94 -29.53 2.13
C THR A 233 -19.12 -28.63 1.23
N LEU A 234 -19.74 -27.59 0.64
CA LEU A 234 -19.06 -26.67 -0.28
C LEU A 234 -17.87 -25.96 0.39
N SER A 235 -18.06 -25.51 1.64
CA SER A 235 -16.97 -24.85 2.37
C SER A 235 -15.81 -25.81 2.68
N SER A 236 -16.12 -27.07 3.00
CA SER A 236 -15.10 -28.11 3.20
C SER A 236 -14.32 -28.43 1.92
N GLU A 237 -15.01 -28.51 0.79
CA GLU A 237 -14.38 -28.74 -0.52
C GLU A 237 -13.48 -27.56 -0.92
N ARG A 238 -13.90 -26.30 -0.65
CA ARG A 238 -13.11 -25.09 -0.89
C ARG A 238 -11.85 -25.06 -0.04
N ALA A 239 -11.96 -25.32 1.26
CA ALA A 239 -10.81 -25.41 2.15
C ALA A 239 -9.83 -26.51 1.70
N ARG A 240 -10.36 -27.63 1.24
CA ARG A 240 -9.55 -28.74 0.70
C ARG A 240 -8.87 -28.36 -0.60
N ALA A 241 -9.53 -27.66 -1.52
CA ALA A 241 -8.91 -27.19 -2.77
C ALA A 241 -7.71 -26.27 -2.50
N VAL A 242 -7.80 -25.38 -1.51
CA VAL A 242 -6.66 -24.55 -1.08
C VAL A 242 -5.54 -25.41 -0.51
N LYS A 243 -5.84 -26.36 0.38
CA LYS A 243 -4.85 -27.29 0.91
C LYS A 243 -4.15 -28.08 -0.22
N ASP A 244 -4.92 -28.62 -1.16
CA ASP A 244 -4.38 -29.43 -2.26
C ASP A 244 -3.48 -28.57 -3.19
N TYR A 245 -3.83 -27.30 -3.39
CA TYR A 245 -2.98 -26.34 -4.09
C TYR A 245 -1.64 -26.13 -3.37
N LEU A 246 -1.65 -25.88 -2.06
CA LEU A 246 -0.44 -25.68 -1.26
C LEU A 246 0.44 -26.96 -1.22
N VAL A 247 -0.18 -28.15 -1.14
CA VAL A 247 0.55 -29.42 -1.27
C VAL A 247 1.21 -29.55 -2.64
N GLY A 248 0.51 -29.14 -3.71
CA GLY A 248 1.06 -29.07 -5.06
C GLY A 248 2.25 -28.09 -5.20
N LYS A 249 2.35 -27.09 -4.31
CA LYS A 249 3.50 -26.16 -4.20
C LYS A 249 4.62 -26.67 -3.27
N GLY A 250 4.51 -27.92 -2.80
CA GLY A 250 5.56 -28.57 -2.00
C GLY A 250 5.41 -28.43 -0.49
N ILE A 251 4.30 -27.86 0.01
CA ILE A 251 4.04 -27.78 1.46
C ILE A 251 3.58 -29.16 1.96
N ALA A 252 4.22 -29.67 3.02
CA ALA A 252 3.87 -30.97 3.59
C ALA A 252 2.41 -31.00 4.07
N ALA A 253 1.64 -32.01 3.66
CA ALA A 253 0.23 -32.15 3.99
C ALA A 253 -0.06 -32.21 5.51
N SER A 254 0.91 -32.65 6.32
CA SER A 254 0.84 -32.69 7.78
C SER A 254 0.86 -31.30 8.43
N ARG A 255 1.31 -30.28 7.71
CA ARG A 255 1.32 -28.87 8.15
C ARG A 255 0.01 -28.15 7.87
N LEU A 256 -0.91 -28.77 7.15
CA LEU A 256 -2.12 -28.14 6.62
C LEU A 256 -3.36 -28.90 7.09
N GLN A 257 -4.24 -28.21 7.83
CA GLN A 257 -5.60 -28.68 8.13
C GLN A 257 -6.57 -27.94 7.21
N ALA A 258 -7.63 -28.61 6.75
CA ALA A 258 -8.69 -28.00 5.96
C ALA A 258 -10.03 -28.26 6.66
N VAL A 259 -10.76 -27.20 7.00
CA VAL A 259 -12.00 -27.25 7.76
C VAL A 259 -13.07 -26.42 7.04
N GLY A 260 -14.24 -27.03 6.80
CA GLY A 260 -15.43 -26.28 6.36
C GLY A 260 -16.29 -25.87 7.55
N TYR A 261 -16.60 -24.62 7.66
CA TYR A 261 -17.48 -24.08 8.70
C TYR A 261 -18.90 -23.79 8.19
N GLY A 262 -19.10 -23.83 6.86
CA GLY A 262 -20.37 -23.47 6.25
C GLY A 262 -20.80 -22.06 6.68
N GLN A 263 -22.07 -21.93 7.02
CA GLN A 263 -22.68 -20.69 7.52
C GLN A 263 -22.59 -20.50 9.05
N ASN A 264 -21.95 -21.42 9.79
CA ASN A 264 -22.03 -21.48 11.27
C ASN A 264 -21.13 -20.44 11.95
N GLN A 265 -20.19 -19.82 11.23
CA GLN A 265 -19.30 -18.80 11.79
C GLN A 265 -19.34 -17.53 10.92
N PRO A 266 -20.43 -16.75 10.98
CA PRO A 266 -20.53 -15.53 10.20
C PRO A 266 -19.55 -14.46 10.71
N ALA A 267 -18.92 -13.73 9.77
CA ALA A 267 -18.09 -12.58 10.08
C ALA A 267 -18.89 -11.27 10.15
N ASP A 268 -20.05 -11.24 9.47
CA ASP A 268 -20.96 -10.09 9.43
C ASP A 268 -22.41 -10.58 9.32
N THR A 269 -23.38 -9.67 9.38
CA THR A 269 -24.80 -10.02 9.21
C THR A 269 -25.07 -10.64 7.84
N ASN A 270 -25.98 -11.61 7.81
CA ASN A 270 -26.48 -12.18 6.55
C ASN A 270 -27.67 -11.41 5.93
N ASP A 271 -28.14 -10.34 6.58
CA ASP A 271 -29.33 -9.60 6.15
C ASP A 271 -29.04 -8.72 4.92
N THR A 272 -27.79 -8.28 4.77
CA THR A 272 -27.35 -7.45 3.65
C THR A 272 -26.45 -8.21 2.69
N GLU A 273 -26.46 -7.83 1.39
CA GLU A 273 -25.52 -8.45 0.42
C GLU A 273 -24.06 -8.19 0.81
N ALA A 274 -23.73 -6.99 1.26
CA ALA A 274 -22.38 -6.66 1.72
C ALA A 274 -21.92 -7.54 2.90
N GLY A 275 -22.83 -7.87 3.83
CA GLY A 275 -22.52 -8.79 4.93
C GLY A 275 -22.37 -10.23 4.45
N ARG A 276 -23.24 -10.70 3.56
CA ARG A 276 -23.11 -12.03 2.92
C ARG A 276 -21.79 -12.18 2.16
N GLU A 277 -21.35 -11.15 1.43
CA GLU A 277 -20.08 -11.15 0.73
C GLU A 277 -18.90 -11.32 1.70
N LYS A 278 -18.94 -10.67 2.85
CA LYS A 278 -17.93 -10.87 3.91
C LYS A 278 -17.97 -12.28 4.49
N ASN A 279 -19.15 -12.91 4.54
CA ASN A 279 -19.30 -14.27 5.03
C ASN A 279 -18.79 -15.32 4.03
N ARG A 280 -18.90 -15.09 2.73
CA ARG A 280 -18.29 -15.91 1.68
C ARG A 280 -16.78 -15.67 1.64
N ARG A 281 -16.04 -16.32 2.54
CA ARG A 281 -14.60 -16.09 2.70
C ARG A 281 -13.83 -17.39 2.89
N THR A 282 -12.57 -17.31 2.60
CA THR A 282 -11.54 -18.30 3.01
C THR A 282 -10.57 -17.58 3.96
N GLU A 283 -10.18 -18.24 5.01
CA GLU A 283 -9.22 -17.73 5.98
C GLU A 283 -8.24 -18.82 6.38
N PHE A 284 -7.12 -18.45 6.97
CA PHE A 284 -6.24 -19.40 7.62
C PHE A 284 -5.86 -18.94 9.02
N LYS A 285 -5.67 -19.90 9.89
CA LYS A 285 -5.26 -19.70 11.27
C LYS A 285 -3.92 -20.36 11.50
N ILE A 286 -2.96 -19.62 12.07
CA ILE A 286 -1.68 -20.17 12.50
C ILE A 286 -1.90 -21.00 13.77
N LEU A 287 -1.57 -22.29 13.73
CA LEU A 287 -1.72 -23.23 14.84
C LEU A 287 -0.44 -23.35 15.66
N THR A 288 0.71 -23.48 14.96
CA THR A 288 2.05 -23.52 15.55
C THR A 288 3.02 -22.71 14.71
N GLN A 289 4.12 -22.29 15.31
CA GLN A 289 5.19 -21.49 14.67
C GLN A 289 6.52 -22.23 14.73
#